data_f22c93b0e3664478b6eb63545fa354a7
#
_entry.id   f22c93b0e3664478b6eb63545fa354a7
#
_cell.length_a   1.000
_cell.length_b   1.000
_cell.length_c   1.000
_cell.angle_alpha   90.00
_cell.angle_beta   90.00
_cell.angle_gamma   90.00
#
_symmetry.space_group_name_H-M   'P 1'
#
loop_
_entity.id
_entity.type
_entity.pdbx_description
1 polymer ?
#
loop_
_entity_poly.entity_id
_entity_poly.type
_entity_poly.pdbx_seq_one_letter_code
_entity_poly.pdbx_strand_id
1 'polypeptide(L)'
;MRRHWQRRPLLVRGAFPGFRSPIDPAEVFALAERDDVESRLITAFSARWKLRHGPFAPDELPSRGRRNWTLLVQGVDTLHDAARTLIERFRFVADARLDDLMISFATDGGGVGPHLDSYDVFLLQAHGTRRWRIAPPPQDRTLAPDRPVRQLARFEPTEEWLLEPGDMLYLPPDWCHDGVAVGDCMTFSIGFRAPSRHELLRAFLGDCADEAPQGPDPRYADPGTPPTRHPGELPAAMHGTLSRWLLDWRPTRAQVDAFIGRYVTEPKPSVWFEPPTRRLSDDAFAARLADASLLADRRTRMAYRGNRFFINGEDLRLEGGLRAPLKRFADERRLPPGALADAPVDSPLFCTLRAWWDSGWIHFAPADAPAPGRARRSAP
;
A
#
# COMPACT_ATOMS: atom_id res chain seq x y z
N MET A 1 11.21 -8.17 15.71
CA MET A 1 9.82 -8.61 15.53
C MET A 1 9.17 -9.08 16.84
N ARG A 2 9.52 -10.23 17.44
CA ARG A 2 8.77 -10.83 18.58
C ARG A 2 8.50 -9.90 19.77
N ARG A 3 9.39 -8.98 20.09
CA ARG A 3 9.30 -8.10 21.28
C ARG A 3 8.62 -6.75 20.99
N HIS A 4 8.66 -6.25 19.74
CA HIS A 4 8.27 -4.89 19.40
C HIS A 4 7.06 -4.82 18.46
N TRP A 5 6.99 -5.69 17.45
CA TRP A 5 5.93 -5.64 16.44
C TRP A 5 4.52 -5.66 17.08
N GLN A 6 3.74 -4.63 16.82
CA GLN A 6 2.39 -4.37 17.37
C GLN A 6 2.32 -4.35 18.92
N ARG A 7 3.42 -4.01 19.58
CA ARG A 7 3.49 -4.01 21.05
C ARG A 7 4.10 -2.74 21.63
N ARG A 8 5.24 -2.32 21.14
CA ARG A 8 5.98 -1.17 21.68
C ARG A 8 6.93 -0.58 20.64
N PRO A 9 7.25 0.72 20.72
CA PRO A 9 8.21 1.38 19.86
C PRO A 9 9.59 0.74 19.90
N LEU A 10 10.38 1.03 18.87
CA LEU A 10 11.78 0.65 18.79
C LEU A 10 12.57 1.72 18.06
N LEU A 11 13.50 2.38 18.75
CA LEU A 11 14.51 3.19 18.12
C LEU A 11 15.71 2.33 17.75
N VAL A 12 16.16 2.43 16.49
CA VAL A 12 17.37 1.76 15.99
C VAL A 12 18.31 2.83 15.45
N ARG A 13 19.38 3.08 16.18
CA ARG A 13 20.46 3.98 15.74
C ARG A 13 21.26 3.32 14.64
N GLY A 14 21.55 4.07 13.57
CA GLY A 14 22.30 3.56 12.44
C GLY A 14 21.68 2.30 11.82
N ALA A 15 20.35 2.20 11.74
CA ALA A 15 19.65 1.05 11.16
C ALA A 15 20.12 0.76 9.72
N PHE A 16 20.59 1.79 9.03
CA PHE A 16 21.21 1.72 7.71
C PHE A 16 22.60 2.39 7.80
N PRO A 17 23.66 1.62 8.09
CA PRO A 17 25.00 2.16 8.22
C PRO A 17 25.47 2.89 6.95
N GLY A 18 25.97 4.11 7.10
CA GLY A 18 26.43 4.94 5.98
C GLY A 18 25.31 5.36 5.03
N PHE A 19 24.06 5.42 5.52
CA PHE A 19 22.89 5.75 4.72
C PHE A 19 23.05 7.11 4.03
N ARG A 20 22.80 7.08 2.72
CA ARG A 20 22.59 8.27 1.92
C ARG A 20 21.21 8.18 1.30
N SER A 21 20.43 9.25 1.38
CA SER A 21 19.11 9.27 0.76
C SER A 21 19.23 8.97 -0.73
N PRO A 22 18.49 7.96 -1.23
CA PRO A 22 18.48 7.66 -2.66
C PRO A 22 17.60 8.62 -3.47
N ILE A 23 16.91 9.53 -2.81
CA ILE A 23 16.00 10.54 -3.37
C ILE A 23 16.33 11.85 -2.68
N ASP A 24 16.56 12.89 -3.45
CA ASP A 24 16.86 14.23 -2.93
C ASP A 24 15.58 15.09 -2.81
N PRO A 25 15.66 16.27 -2.13
CA PRO A 25 14.51 17.15 -2.00
C PRO A 25 13.96 17.69 -3.33
N ALA A 26 14.78 17.89 -4.35
CA ALA A 26 14.32 18.38 -5.64
C ALA A 26 13.48 17.34 -6.37
N GLU A 27 13.85 16.05 -6.28
CA GLU A 27 13.05 14.94 -6.79
C GLU A 27 11.70 14.84 -6.07
N VAL A 28 11.65 15.06 -4.74
CA VAL A 28 10.39 15.06 -3.98
C VAL A 28 9.48 16.22 -4.42
N PHE A 29 10.06 17.39 -4.70
CA PHE A 29 9.29 18.53 -5.20
C PHE A 29 8.77 18.28 -6.61
N ALA A 30 9.58 17.72 -7.52
CA ALA A 30 9.16 17.34 -8.85
C ALA A 30 8.04 16.29 -8.85
N LEU A 31 8.05 15.35 -7.91
CA LEU A 31 6.93 14.41 -7.74
C LEU A 31 5.65 15.13 -7.31
N ALA A 32 5.73 16.14 -6.46
CA ALA A 32 4.57 16.89 -5.99
C ALA A 32 3.93 17.80 -7.06
N GLU A 33 4.61 18.06 -8.19
CA GLU A 33 4.09 18.79 -9.34
C GLU A 33 3.15 17.94 -10.21
N ARG A 34 3.22 16.62 -10.09
CA ARG A 34 2.49 15.68 -10.94
C ARG A 34 1.05 15.55 -10.47
N ASP A 35 0.11 15.48 -11.40
CA ASP A 35 -1.34 15.31 -11.17
C ASP A 35 -1.73 13.87 -10.79
N ASP A 36 -0.88 12.89 -11.15
CA ASP A 36 -1.06 11.48 -10.79
C ASP A 36 -0.43 11.11 -9.43
N VAL A 37 0.16 12.08 -8.70
CA VAL A 37 0.84 11.87 -7.42
C VAL A 37 0.09 12.52 -6.28
N GLU A 38 -0.32 11.71 -5.30
CA GLU A 38 -0.92 12.26 -4.08
C GLU A 38 0.12 13.00 -3.26
N SER A 39 -0.06 14.32 -3.15
CA SER A 39 0.79 15.17 -2.32
C SER A 39 -0.02 16.11 -1.44
N ARG A 40 0.56 16.52 -0.30
CA ARG A 40 -0.09 17.36 0.69
C ARG A 40 0.91 18.38 1.26
N LEU A 41 0.54 19.63 1.25
CA LEU A 41 1.30 20.72 1.89
C LEU A 41 0.63 21.12 3.20
N ILE A 42 1.36 21.01 4.30
CA ILE A 42 0.94 21.43 5.63
C ILE A 42 1.78 22.64 6.02
N THR A 43 1.12 23.71 6.43
CA THR A 43 1.78 24.93 6.93
C THR A 43 1.23 25.31 8.29
N ALA A 44 2.11 25.76 9.19
CA ALA A 44 1.76 26.23 10.54
C ALA A 44 2.28 27.65 10.78
N PHE A 45 1.91 28.60 9.90
CA PHE A 45 2.35 29.97 9.97
C PHE A 45 1.55 30.78 11.02
N SER A 46 2.22 31.44 11.92
CA SER A 46 1.58 32.23 13.02
C SER A 46 0.54 31.41 13.79
N ALA A 47 0.86 30.16 14.11
CA ALA A 47 -0.01 29.17 14.76
C ALA A 47 -1.29 28.81 13.99
N ARG A 48 -1.45 29.27 12.76
CA ARG A 48 -2.54 28.86 11.88
C ARG A 48 -2.12 27.69 11.01
N TRP A 49 -2.82 26.58 11.17
CA TRP A 49 -2.60 25.38 10.39
C TRP A 49 -3.43 25.41 9.10
N LYS A 50 -2.80 25.06 7.99
CA LYS A 50 -3.47 24.88 6.70
C LYS A 50 -2.98 23.60 6.05
N LEU A 51 -3.89 22.91 5.37
CA LEU A 51 -3.64 21.77 4.51
C LEU A 51 -4.08 22.12 3.09
N ARG A 52 -3.20 21.86 2.14
CA ARG A 52 -3.52 21.89 0.71
C ARG A 52 -3.16 20.54 0.09
N HIS A 53 -3.94 20.13 -0.87
CA HIS A 53 -3.65 18.95 -1.70
C HIS A 53 -3.01 19.40 -3.00
N GLY A 54 -2.06 18.58 -3.52
CA GLY A 54 -1.45 18.80 -4.81
C GLY A 54 -2.40 18.51 -5.99
N PRO A 55 -1.88 18.63 -7.21
CA PRO A 55 -0.49 18.96 -7.54
C PRO A 55 -0.09 20.38 -7.15
N PHE A 56 1.23 20.64 -6.99
CA PHE A 56 1.76 21.96 -6.63
C PHE A 56 2.72 22.44 -7.70
N ALA A 57 2.45 23.59 -8.33
CA ALA A 57 3.45 24.27 -9.12
C ALA A 57 4.64 24.73 -8.23
N PRO A 58 5.86 24.88 -8.77
CA PRO A 58 7.06 25.23 -7.99
C PRO A 58 6.90 26.52 -7.16
N ASP A 59 6.20 27.52 -7.68
CA ASP A 59 5.92 28.80 -7.03
C ASP A 59 4.82 28.74 -5.96
N GLU A 60 4.06 27.65 -5.91
CA GLU A 60 3.05 27.42 -4.88
C GLU A 60 3.62 26.83 -3.59
N LEU A 61 4.81 26.26 -3.64
CA LEU A 61 5.51 25.77 -2.45
C LEU A 61 6.19 26.96 -1.73
N PRO A 62 6.12 27.02 -0.39
CA PRO A 62 6.87 28.04 0.35
C PRO A 62 8.37 27.87 0.12
N SER A 63 9.13 28.99 0.12
CA SER A 63 10.58 28.91 0.01
C SER A 63 11.18 28.07 1.15
N ARG A 64 12.28 27.39 0.91
CA ARG A 64 12.98 26.57 1.92
C ARG A 64 13.48 27.39 3.11
N GLY A 65 13.74 28.69 2.92
CA GLY A 65 14.08 29.62 4.01
C GLY A 65 12.90 29.93 4.94
N ARG A 66 11.66 29.61 4.57
CA ARG A 66 10.50 29.80 5.41
C ARG A 66 10.30 28.61 6.34
N ARG A 67 10.14 28.86 7.63
CA ARG A 67 9.94 27.83 8.66
C ARG A 67 8.49 27.30 8.71
N ASN A 68 8.28 26.18 9.41
CA ASN A 68 6.99 25.63 9.81
C ASN A 68 6.12 25.17 8.63
N TRP A 69 6.69 24.48 7.65
CA TRP A 69 5.92 23.79 6.63
C TRP A 69 6.47 22.40 6.32
N THR A 70 5.61 21.54 5.83
CA THR A 70 5.91 20.16 5.49
C THR A 70 5.19 19.78 4.20
N LEU A 71 5.92 19.19 3.26
CA LEU A 71 5.39 18.54 2.05
C LEU A 71 5.41 17.04 2.27
N LEU A 72 4.28 16.37 2.04
CA LEU A 72 4.12 14.92 2.07
C LEU A 72 3.86 14.43 0.65
N VAL A 73 4.60 13.41 0.21
CA VAL A 73 4.40 12.75 -1.10
C VAL A 73 4.18 11.27 -0.85
N GLN A 74 3.02 10.76 -1.26
CA GLN A 74 2.54 9.41 -0.98
C GLN A 74 2.97 8.42 -2.07
N GLY A 75 3.16 7.15 -1.71
CA GLY A 75 3.33 6.06 -2.68
C GLY A 75 4.59 6.14 -3.55
N VAL A 76 5.66 6.78 -3.05
CA VAL A 76 6.89 7.04 -3.82
C VAL A 76 7.56 5.75 -4.30
N ASP A 77 7.37 4.63 -3.61
CA ASP A 77 7.83 3.30 -4.03
C ASP A 77 7.20 2.81 -5.35
N THR A 78 6.05 3.34 -5.72
CA THR A 78 5.40 3.04 -7.02
C THR A 78 5.84 3.98 -8.14
N LEU A 79 6.55 5.07 -7.80
CA LEU A 79 6.93 6.15 -8.71
C LEU A 79 8.43 6.17 -8.99
N HIS A 80 9.27 5.68 -8.06
CA HIS A 80 10.71 5.80 -8.10
C HIS A 80 11.42 4.48 -7.77
N ASP A 81 12.33 4.00 -8.65
CA ASP A 81 12.97 2.69 -8.51
C ASP A 81 13.85 2.56 -7.27
N ALA A 82 14.52 3.65 -6.86
CA ALA A 82 15.33 3.61 -5.64
C ALA A 82 14.46 3.55 -4.37
N ALA A 83 13.26 4.18 -4.35
CA ALA A 83 12.29 4.01 -3.28
C ALA A 83 11.75 2.58 -3.25
N ARG A 84 11.48 1.99 -4.42
CA ARG A 84 11.09 0.59 -4.53
C ARG A 84 12.16 -0.34 -3.96
N THR A 85 13.41 -0.13 -4.32
CA THR A 85 14.54 -0.92 -3.79
C THR A 85 14.69 -0.76 -2.28
N LEU A 86 14.43 0.41 -1.74
CA LEU A 86 14.46 0.65 -0.29
C LEU A 86 13.34 -0.09 0.44
N ILE A 87 12.10 0.01 -0.03
CA ILE A 87 10.95 -0.62 0.63
C ILE A 87 11.07 -2.15 0.64
N GLU A 88 11.77 -2.76 -0.32
CA GLU A 88 12.03 -4.20 -0.34
C GLU A 88 12.85 -4.69 0.86
N ARG A 89 13.62 -3.81 1.52
CA ARG A 89 14.32 -4.13 2.76
C ARG A 89 13.37 -4.42 3.92
N PHE A 90 12.11 -4.04 3.82
CA PHE A 90 11.05 -4.24 4.82
C PHE A 90 10.19 -5.48 4.56
N ARG A 91 10.49 -6.27 3.53
CA ARG A 91 9.80 -7.52 3.20
C ARG A 91 10.08 -8.69 4.18
N PHE A 92 10.68 -8.39 5.33
CA PHE A 92 10.63 -9.29 6.49
C PHE A 92 9.24 -9.33 7.15
N VAL A 93 8.37 -8.39 6.82
CA VAL A 93 6.91 -8.46 6.99
C VAL A 93 6.31 -8.86 5.65
N ALA A 94 5.25 -9.67 5.66
CA ALA A 94 4.62 -10.13 4.42
C ALA A 94 4.13 -8.96 3.54
N ASP A 95 4.30 -9.07 2.22
CA ASP A 95 3.90 -8.04 1.25
C ASP A 95 2.42 -7.66 1.36
N ALA A 96 1.55 -8.60 1.75
CA ALA A 96 0.15 -8.33 2.03
C ALA A 96 -0.09 -7.27 3.12
N ARG A 97 0.91 -7.02 3.99
CA ARG A 97 0.89 -5.99 5.02
C ARG A 97 1.57 -4.69 4.58
N LEU A 98 2.48 -4.74 3.62
CA LEU A 98 3.20 -3.57 3.15
C LEU A 98 2.25 -2.65 2.38
N ASP A 99 2.16 -1.40 2.80
CA ASP A 99 1.31 -0.41 2.12
C ASP A 99 2.10 0.40 1.10
N ASP A 100 2.88 1.35 1.55
CA ASP A 100 3.70 2.20 0.69
C ASP A 100 4.87 2.85 1.43
N LEU A 101 5.67 3.59 0.66
CA LEU A 101 6.67 4.53 1.15
C LEU A 101 6.19 5.95 0.88
N MET A 102 5.90 6.69 1.95
CA MET A 102 5.63 8.13 1.92
C MET A 102 6.91 8.89 2.27
N ILE A 103 7.19 9.98 1.56
CA ILE A 103 8.28 10.91 1.90
C ILE A 103 7.69 12.20 2.47
N SER A 104 8.22 12.64 3.61
CA SER A 104 7.99 13.97 4.14
C SER A 104 9.26 14.81 4.04
N PHE A 105 9.20 15.94 3.33
CA PHE A 105 10.18 17.03 3.43
C PHE A 105 9.62 18.10 4.38
N ALA A 106 10.43 18.59 5.31
CA ALA A 106 10.00 19.66 6.22
C ALA A 106 11.14 20.65 6.43
N THR A 107 10.78 21.93 6.55
CA THR A 107 11.70 23.00 7.00
C THR A 107 11.69 23.11 8.50
N ASP A 108 12.64 23.86 9.06
CA ASP A 108 12.77 24.04 10.51
C ASP A 108 11.44 24.37 11.18
N GLY A 109 11.10 23.61 12.24
CA GLY A 109 9.82 23.68 12.95
C GLY A 109 8.64 23.04 12.20
N GLY A 110 8.82 22.56 10.98
CA GLY A 110 7.78 21.87 10.21
C GLY A 110 7.44 20.50 10.77
N GLY A 111 6.19 20.10 10.63
CA GLY A 111 5.66 18.81 11.09
C GLY A 111 4.17 18.70 10.78
N VAL A 112 3.56 17.60 11.23
CA VAL A 112 2.11 17.33 11.08
C VAL A 112 1.36 17.62 12.37
N GLY A 113 2.10 17.75 13.49
CA GLY A 113 1.58 17.85 14.84
C GLY A 113 1.28 16.48 15.46
N PRO A 114 0.93 16.44 16.75
CA PRO A 114 0.71 15.18 17.46
C PRO A 114 -0.52 14.45 16.95
N HIS A 115 -0.35 13.19 16.54
CA HIS A 115 -1.41 12.35 15.98
C HIS A 115 -1.19 10.86 16.28
N LEU A 116 -2.16 10.05 15.85
CA LEU A 116 -2.18 8.60 15.97
C LEU A 116 -2.37 7.99 14.59
N ASP A 117 -1.61 6.94 14.30
CA ASP A 117 -1.86 6.08 13.15
C ASP A 117 -2.49 4.76 13.59
N SER A 118 -3.42 4.23 12.81
CA SER A 118 -4.07 2.93 13.06
C SER A 118 -3.26 1.75 12.52
N TYR A 119 -2.03 2.00 12.07
CA TYR A 119 -1.17 1.03 11.40
C TYR A 119 0.28 1.10 11.92
N ASP A 120 1.04 0.04 11.64
CA ASP A 120 2.48 0.01 11.93
C ASP A 120 3.25 0.90 10.96
N VAL A 121 4.25 1.64 11.44
CA VAL A 121 5.11 2.47 10.60
C VAL A 121 6.57 2.40 11.03
N PHE A 122 7.48 2.35 10.06
CA PHE A 122 8.91 2.62 10.25
C PHE A 122 9.24 3.99 9.70
N LEU A 123 9.82 4.84 10.52
CA LEU A 123 10.20 6.20 10.22
C LEU A 123 11.73 6.24 10.06
N LEU A 124 12.21 6.14 8.83
CA LEU A 124 13.63 6.21 8.50
C LEU A 124 14.02 7.68 8.26
N GLN A 125 14.92 8.22 9.07
CA GLN A 125 15.45 9.55 8.83
C GLN A 125 16.38 9.51 7.61
N ALA A 126 16.03 10.28 6.57
CA ALA A 126 16.69 10.20 5.28
C ALA A 126 17.65 11.37 5.03
N HIS A 127 17.32 12.56 5.50
CA HIS A 127 18.12 13.77 5.37
C HIS A 127 17.87 14.71 6.55
N GLY A 128 18.89 15.44 7.01
CA GLY A 128 18.78 16.37 8.14
C GLY A 128 18.33 15.70 9.42
N THR A 129 17.84 16.47 10.37
CA THR A 129 17.49 16.01 11.72
C THR A 129 16.03 16.23 12.02
N ARG A 130 15.37 15.23 12.62
CA ARG A 130 14.00 15.36 13.11
C ARG A 130 13.90 14.98 14.57
N ARG A 131 13.22 15.79 15.34
CA ARG A 131 12.85 15.51 16.75
C ARG A 131 11.55 14.74 16.74
N TRP A 132 11.57 13.52 17.29
CA TRP A 132 10.39 12.72 17.50
C TRP A 132 10.06 12.67 18.98
N ARG A 133 8.82 13.00 19.32
CA ARG A 133 8.22 12.86 20.64
C ARG A 133 7.13 11.80 20.54
N ILE A 134 7.09 10.88 21.48
CA ILE A 134 6.11 9.80 21.49
C ILE A 134 5.48 9.61 22.86
N ALA A 135 4.29 9.03 22.87
CA ALA A 135 3.58 8.60 24.07
C ALA A 135 2.79 7.29 23.81
N PRO A 136 2.52 6.49 24.83
CA PRO A 136 1.61 5.35 24.73
C PRO A 136 0.22 5.76 24.21
N PRO A 137 -0.60 4.80 23.73
CA PRO A 137 -1.97 5.07 23.30
C PRO A 137 -2.74 5.83 24.39
N PRO A 138 -3.24 7.05 24.08
CA PRO A 138 -3.95 7.86 25.07
C PRO A 138 -5.36 7.31 25.32
N GLN A 139 -5.86 7.52 26.53
CA GLN A 139 -7.28 7.25 26.85
C GLN A 139 -8.19 8.31 26.20
N ASP A 140 -7.77 9.59 26.25
CA ASP A 140 -8.47 10.70 25.61
C ASP A 140 -7.92 10.90 24.18
N ARG A 141 -8.77 10.62 23.18
CA ARG A 141 -8.47 10.81 21.75
C ARG A 141 -9.13 12.05 21.16
N THR A 142 -9.50 13.01 22.00
CA THR A 142 -10.11 14.25 21.56
C THR A 142 -9.20 14.97 20.56
N LEU A 143 -9.74 15.29 19.40
CA LEU A 143 -9.02 16.02 18.37
C LEU A 143 -9.04 17.53 18.68
N ALA A 144 -7.95 18.20 18.34
CA ALA A 144 -7.87 19.64 18.43
C ALA A 144 -8.89 20.26 17.45
N PRO A 145 -9.74 21.22 17.93
CA PRO A 145 -10.67 21.91 17.05
C PRO A 145 -9.92 22.76 16.02
N ASP A 146 -10.57 23.02 14.90
CA ASP A 146 -10.08 23.93 13.84
C ASP A 146 -8.70 23.53 13.25
N ARG A 147 -8.38 22.23 13.26
CA ARG A 147 -7.18 21.68 12.64
C ARG A 147 -7.51 20.97 11.33
N PRO A 148 -6.80 21.27 10.25
CA PRO A 148 -7.04 20.62 8.94
C PRO A 148 -6.55 19.17 8.90
N VAL A 149 -5.72 18.78 9.86
CA VAL A 149 -5.24 17.40 10.07
C VAL A 149 -5.68 16.90 11.44
N ARG A 150 -5.87 15.59 11.59
CA ARG A 150 -6.37 14.97 12.82
C ARG A 150 -5.31 14.98 13.93
N GLN A 151 -5.09 16.17 14.53
CA GLN A 151 -4.17 16.36 15.65
C GLN A 151 -4.89 16.12 16.98
N LEU A 152 -4.18 15.54 17.94
CA LEU A 152 -4.68 15.41 19.31
C LEU A 152 -4.73 16.78 20.00
N ALA A 153 -5.79 17.01 20.76
CA ALA A 153 -5.94 18.23 21.56
C ALA A 153 -4.94 18.28 22.74
N ARG A 154 -4.58 17.09 23.26
CA ARG A 154 -3.61 16.93 24.34
C ARG A 154 -2.58 15.90 23.95
N PHE A 155 -1.33 16.22 24.18
CA PHE A 155 -0.20 15.34 23.93
C PHE A 155 0.89 15.59 24.98
N GLU A 156 1.14 14.60 25.81
CA GLU A 156 2.20 14.60 26.84
C GLU A 156 3.21 13.52 26.47
N PRO A 157 4.34 13.89 25.87
CA PRO A 157 5.33 12.93 25.44
C PRO A 157 6.00 12.25 26.63
N THR A 158 6.17 10.95 26.54
CA THR A 158 6.92 10.15 27.52
C THR A 158 8.37 9.91 27.13
N GLU A 159 8.65 9.99 25.81
CA GLU A 159 9.99 9.81 25.26
C GLU A 159 10.22 10.80 24.11
N GLU A 160 11.48 11.26 23.99
CA GLU A 160 11.90 12.17 22.92
C GLU A 160 13.28 11.76 22.39
N TRP A 161 13.42 11.82 21.06
CA TRP A 161 14.69 11.55 20.39
C TRP A 161 14.92 12.47 19.21
N LEU A 162 16.18 12.82 18.97
CA LEU A 162 16.65 13.40 17.70
C LEU A 162 17.11 12.24 16.81
N LEU A 163 16.57 12.12 15.61
CA LEU A 163 16.98 11.16 14.60
C LEU A 163 17.82 11.85 13.54
N GLU A 164 18.94 11.22 13.19
CA GLU A 164 19.87 11.61 12.14
C GLU A 164 19.81 10.62 10.97
N PRO A 165 20.35 10.95 9.78
CA PRO A 165 20.28 10.08 8.61
C PRO A 165 20.78 8.66 8.90
N GLY A 166 19.94 7.67 8.58
CA GLY A 166 20.18 6.26 8.84
C GLY A 166 19.60 5.74 10.16
N ASP A 167 19.14 6.62 11.06
CA ASP A 167 18.35 6.22 12.24
C ASP A 167 16.93 5.86 11.83
N MET A 168 16.32 4.93 12.55
CA MET A 168 14.96 4.46 12.28
C MET A 168 14.16 4.32 13.57
N LEU A 169 12.95 4.87 13.59
CA LEU A 169 11.97 4.70 14.65
C LEU A 169 10.81 3.86 14.16
N TYR A 170 10.53 2.74 14.80
CA TYR A 170 9.33 1.95 14.61
C TYR A 170 8.26 2.35 15.61
N LEU A 171 7.05 2.56 15.12
CA LEU A 171 5.87 2.83 15.94
C LEU A 171 4.78 1.79 15.63
N PRO A 172 4.25 1.11 16.66
CA PRO A 172 3.05 0.29 16.49
C PRO A 172 1.79 1.15 16.41
N PRO A 173 0.65 0.56 15.99
CA PRO A 173 -0.62 1.26 15.93
C PRO A 173 -0.98 1.99 17.24
N ASP A 174 -1.66 3.12 17.09
CA ASP A 174 -2.19 3.94 18.20
C ASP A 174 -1.15 4.63 19.10
N TRP A 175 0.15 4.48 18.84
CA TRP A 175 1.16 5.26 19.55
C TRP A 175 1.12 6.71 19.09
N CYS A 176 0.89 7.60 20.05
CA CYS A 176 0.90 9.03 19.79
C CYS A 176 2.30 9.50 19.45
N HIS A 177 2.44 10.28 18.39
CA HIS A 177 3.72 10.79 17.97
C HIS A 177 3.62 12.18 17.33
N ASP A 178 4.73 12.90 17.44
CA ASP A 178 4.89 14.24 16.88
C ASP A 178 6.33 14.40 16.39
N GLY A 179 6.50 14.59 15.10
CA GLY A 179 7.78 14.76 14.44
C GLY A 179 7.99 16.19 13.98
N VAL A 180 8.95 16.89 14.57
CA VAL A 180 9.27 18.28 14.27
C VAL A 180 10.67 18.37 13.66
N ALA A 181 10.79 19.04 12.53
CA ALA A 181 12.04 19.26 11.84
C ALA A 181 12.98 20.18 12.63
N VAL A 182 14.27 19.84 12.66
CA VAL A 182 15.36 20.68 13.19
C VAL A 182 16.26 21.02 12.00
N GLY A 183 16.06 22.22 11.45
CA GLY A 183 16.53 22.55 10.11
C GLY A 183 15.70 21.82 9.02
N ASP A 184 16.18 21.86 7.77
CA ASP A 184 15.55 21.10 6.68
C ASP A 184 15.79 19.61 6.86
N CYS A 185 14.74 18.80 6.72
CA CYS A 185 14.88 17.35 6.86
C CYS A 185 13.92 16.56 5.97
N MET A 186 14.27 15.30 5.71
CA MET A 186 13.37 14.31 5.10
C MET A 186 13.29 13.06 5.95
N THR A 187 12.05 12.54 6.07
CA THR A 187 11.78 11.23 6.68
C THR A 187 11.04 10.36 5.68
N PHE A 188 11.46 9.11 5.56
CA PHE A 188 10.77 8.09 4.80
C PHE A 188 9.91 7.27 5.75
N SER A 189 8.60 7.30 5.53
CA SER A 189 7.63 6.54 6.31
C SER A 189 7.21 5.30 5.54
N ILE A 190 7.56 4.14 6.06
CA ILE A 190 7.17 2.84 5.49
C ILE A 190 5.95 2.35 6.27
N GLY A 191 4.78 2.46 5.65
CA GLY A 191 3.49 2.10 6.24
C GLY A 191 3.10 0.66 5.99
N PHE A 192 2.31 0.09 6.93
CA PHE A 192 1.83 -1.29 6.82
C PHE A 192 0.31 -1.33 6.93
N ARG A 193 -0.36 -1.99 5.99
CA ARG A 193 -1.81 -2.14 5.98
C ARG A 193 -2.32 -2.85 7.23
N ALA A 194 -3.36 -2.30 7.82
CA ALA A 194 -4.08 -2.88 8.95
C ALA A 194 -5.60 -2.67 8.72
N PRO A 195 -6.22 -3.42 7.79
CA PRO A 195 -7.63 -3.23 7.49
C PRO A 195 -8.48 -3.51 8.73
N SER A 196 -9.43 -2.63 9.00
CA SER A 196 -10.40 -2.86 10.04
C SER A 196 -11.42 -3.95 9.63
N ARG A 197 -12.06 -4.57 10.61
CA ARG A 197 -13.15 -5.53 10.35
C ARG A 197 -14.26 -4.90 9.50
N HIS A 198 -14.58 -3.63 9.74
CA HIS A 198 -15.65 -2.93 9.03
C HIS A 198 -15.28 -2.67 7.57
N GLU A 199 -14.05 -2.18 7.30
CA GLU A 199 -13.55 -2.00 5.95
C GLU A 199 -13.53 -3.30 5.15
N LEU A 200 -13.03 -4.37 5.77
CA LEU A 200 -12.96 -5.68 5.14
C LEU A 200 -14.38 -6.22 4.81
N LEU A 201 -15.33 -6.08 5.75
CA LEU A 201 -16.71 -6.51 5.53
C LEU A 201 -17.38 -5.72 4.40
N ARG A 202 -17.19 -4.40 4.37
CA ARG A 202 -17.74 -3.54 3.32
C ARG A 202 -17.19 -3.93 1.93
N ALA A 203 -15.88 -4.12 1.84
CA ALA A 203 -15.23 -4.51 0.59
C ALA A 203 -15.72 -5.91 0.14
N PHE A 204 -15.84 -6.86 1.06
CA PHE A 204 -16.31 -8.21 0.78
C PHE A 204 -17.76 -8.25 0.30
N LEU A 205 -18.65 -7.49 0.91
CA LEU A 205 -20.05 -7.41 0.47
C LEU A 205 -20.16 -6.76 -0.92
N GLY A 206 -19.33 -5.76 -1.22
CA GLY A 206 -19.21 -5.19 -2.56
C GLY A 206 -18.76 -6.22 -3.59
N ASP A 207 -17.66 -6.92 -3.31
CA ASP A 207 -17.13 -8.00 -4.17
C ASP A 207 -18.18 -9.09 -4.44
N CYS A 208 -18.95 -9.49 -3.42
CA CYS A 208 -20.02 -10.46 -3.60
C CYS A 208 -21.22 -9.92 -4.41
N ALA A 209 -21.49 -8.63 -4.33
CA ALA A 209 -22.58 -7.99 -5.08
C ALA A 209 -22.24 -7.80 -6.57
N ASP A 210 -20.96 -7.65 -6.88
CA ASP A 210 -20.45 -7.53 -8.25
C ASP A 210 -20.33 -8.87 -8.98
N GLU A 211 -20.27 -9.98 -8.22
CA GLU A 211 -20.30 -11.33 -8.81
C GLU A 211 -21.71 -11.65 -9.36
N ALA A 212 -21.76 -12.13 -10.60
CA ALA A 212 -23.04 -12.58 -11.18
C ALA A 212 -23.66 -13.72 -10.33
N PRO A 213 -25.00 -13.74 -10.15
CA PRO A 213 -25.65 -14.79 -9.39
C PRO A 213 -25.32 -16.18 -9.92
N GLN A 214 -24.87 -17.09 -9.04
CA GLN A 214 -24.60 -18.47 -9.41
C GLN A 214 -25.86 -19.33 -9.23
N GLY A 215 -26.90 -19.04 -10.01
CA GLY A 215 -28.16 -19.76 -9.94
C GLY A 215 -29.36 -18.82 -10.12
N PRO A 216 -30.57 -19.31 -9.79
CA PRO A 216 -31.77 -18.49 -9.85
C PRO A 216 -31.65 -17.23 -8.97
N ASP A 217 -31.96 -16.07 -9.54
CA ASP A 217 -32.08 -14.80 -8.83
C ASP A 217 -33.56 -14.42 -8.74
N PRO A 218 -34.31 -14.92 -7.74
CA PRO A 218 -35.73 -14.72 -7.63
C PRO A 218 -36.03 -13.26 -7.27
N ARG A 219 -37.07 -12.71 -7.93
CA ARG A 219 -37.67 -11.44 -7.53
C ARG A 219 -38.74 -11.66 -6.51
N TYR A 220 -38.88 -10.73 -5.58
CA TYR A 220 -40.05 -10.76 -4.68
C TYR A 220 -41.36 -10.75 -5.47
N ALA A 221 -42.28 -11.60 -5.06
CA ALA A 221 -43.64 -11.68 -5.60
C ALA A 221 -44.63 -12.01 -4.48
N ASP A 222 -45.81 -11.41 -4.54
CA ASP A 222 -46.87 -11.54 -3.56
C ASP A 222 -48.26 -11.78 -4.21
N PRO A 223 -48.37 -12.79 -5.08
CA PRO A 223 -49.64 -13.09 -5.73
C PRO A 223 -50.74 -13.36 -4.70
N GLY A 224 -51.93 -12.79 -4.92
CA GLY A 224 -53.07 -12.96 -4.03
C GLY A 224 -53.08 -12.06 -2.79
N THR A 225 -52.15 -11.12 -2.66
CA THR A 225 -52.17 -10.14 -1.56
C THR A 225 -53.41 -9.22 -1.68
N PRO A 226 -54.26 -9.09 -0.66
CA PRO A 226 -55.43 -8.23 -0.70
C PRO A 226 -55.06 -6.75 -0.63
N PRO A 227 -55.92 -5.82 -1.11
CA PRO A 227 -55.69 -4.38 -0.95
C PRO A 227 -55.51 -3.98 0.51
N THR A 228 -54.53 -3.10 0.79
CA THR A 228 -54.30 -2.60 2.16
C THR A 228 -55.09 -1.32 2.44
N ARG A 229 -55.46 -1.14 3.72
CA ARG A 229 -55.99 0.15 4.24
C ARG A 229 -54.86 0.99 4.88
N HIS A 230 -53.69 0.42 5.05
CA HIS A 230 -52.52 1.05 5.67
C HIS A 230 -51.32 1.03 4.71
N PRO A 231 -51.33 1.87 3.65
CA PRO A 231 -50.30 1.82 2.60
C PRO A 231 -48.90 2.17 3.10
N GLY A 232 -48.77 2.77 4.24
CA GLY A 232 -47.46 3.07 4.87
C GLY A 232 -46.93 1.90 5.72
N GLU A 233 -47.69 0.83 5.94
CA GLU A 233 -47.24 -0.34 6.67
C GLU A 233 -46.44 -1.28 5.74
N LEU A 234 -45.25 -1.70 6.21
CA LEU A 234 -44.47 -2.71 5.50
C LEU A 234 -45.10 -4.08 5.64
N PRO A 235 -45.53 -4.74 4.52
CA PRO A 235 -46.20 -6.04 4.62
C PRO A 235 -45.31 -7.08 5.30
N ALA A 236 -45.86 -7.81 6.30
CA ALA A 236 -45.13 -8.81 7.06
C ALA A 236 -44.58 -9.95 6.19
N ALA A 237 -45.32 -10.35 5.13
CA ALA A 237 -44.84 -11.35 4.15
C ALA A 237 -43.62 -10.87 3.36
N MET A 238 -43.65 -9.60 2.90
CA MET A 238 -42.50 -8.99 2.22
C MET A 238 -41.28 -8.92 3.13
N HIS A 239 -41.45 -8.36 4.32
CA HIS A 239 -40.41 -8.27 5.33
C HIS A 239 -39.80 -9.64 5.64
N GLY A 240 -40.64 -10.64 5.89
CA GLY A 240 -40.18 -12.00 6.20
C GLY A 240 -39.43 -12.67 5.08
N THR A 241 -39.84 -12.47 3.83
CA THR A 241 -39.12 -12.99 2.62
C THR A 241 -37.78 -12.33 2.44
N LEU A 242 -37.75 -10.99 2.43
CA LEU A 242 -36.51 -10.25 2.26
C LEU A 242 -35.52 -10.48 3.41
N SER A 243 -36.01 -10.55 4.65
CA SER A 243 -35.17 -10.89 5.81
C SER A 243 -34.56 -12.28 5.68
N ARG A 244 -35.32 -13.27 5.21
CA ARG A 244 -34.82 -14.63 5.00
C ARG A 244 -33.74 -14.65 3.94
N TRP A 245 -33.90 -13.99 2.79
CA TRP A 245 -32.91 -13.92 1.77
C TRP A 245 -31.58 -13.36 2.29
N LEU A 246 -31.64 -12.31 3.11
CA LEU A 246 -30.44 -11.71 3.69
C LEU A 246 -29.82 -12.57 4.81
N LEU A 247 -30.63 -13.21 5.67
CA LEU A 247 -30.14 -14.01 6.78
C LEU A 247 -29.64 -15.39 6.36
N ASP A 248 -30.23 -15.97 5.30
CA ASP A 248 -29.85 -17.27 4.78
C ASP A 248 -28.63 -17.21 3.88
N TRP A 249 -28.29 -16.02 3.38
CA TRP A 249 -27.08 -15.84 2.58
C TRP A 249 -25.84 -16.19 3.39
N ARG A 250 -24.99 -17.05 2.84
CA ARG A 250 -23.72 -17.47 3.46
C ARG A 250 -22.63 -17.56 2.42
N PRO A 251 -21.51 -16.82 2.61
CA PRO A 251 -20.35 -16.96 1.74
C PRO A 251 -19.71 -18.34 1.92
N THR A 252 -19.25 -18.89 0.84
CA THR A 252 -18.42 -20.10 0.88
C THR A 252 -17.00 -19.77 1.33
N ARG A 253 -16.32 -20.74 1.92
CA ARG A 253 -14.90 -20.59 2.26
C ARG A 253 -14.04 -20.22 1.05
N ALA A 254 -14.37 -20.77 -0.13
CA ALA A 254 -13.63 -20.51 -1.37
C ALA A 254 -13.78 -19.04 -1.83
N GLN A 255 -14.97 -18.45 -1.70
CA GLN A 255 -15.22 -17.04 -1.97
C GLN A 255 -14.42 -16.13 -1.02
N VAL A 256 -14.48 -16.42 0.28
CA VAL A 256 -13.71 -15.66 1.28
C VAL A 256 -12.20 -15.73 1.02
N ASP A 257 -11.66 -16.93 0.73
CA ASP A 257 -10.22 -17.11 0.45
C ASP A 257 -9.81 -16.42 -0.86
N ALA A 258 -10.66 -16.40 -1.89
CA ALA A 258 -10.44 -15.67 -3.14
C ALA A 258 -10.43 -14.17 -2.90
N PHE A 259 -11.48 -13.66 -2.25
CA PHE A 259 -11.60 -12.24 -1.92
C PHE A 259 -10.40 -11.73 -1.13
N ILE A 260 -9.98 -12.42 -0.06
CA ILE A 260 -8.84 -11.96 0.75
C ILE A 260 -7.58 -11.81 -0.11
N GLY A 261 -7.32 -12.74 -1.01
CA GLY A 261 -6.15 -12.67 -1.89
C GLY A 261 -6.22 -11.53 -2.89
N ARG A 262 -7.38 -11.31 -3.52
CA ARG A 262 -7.62 -10.17 -4.42
C ARG A 262 -7.47 -8.85 -3.65
N TYR A 263 -8.16 -8.70 -2.52
CA TYR A 263 -8.15 -7.51 -1.68
C TYR A 263 -6.75 -7.06 -1.24
N VAL A 264 -5.89 -8.00 -0.81
CA VAL A 264 -4.53 -7.63 -0.36
C VAL A 264 -3.57 -7.34 -1.51
N THR A 265 -3.90 -7.75 -2.73
CA THR A 265 -3.09 -7.50 -3.94
C THR A 265 -3.65 -6.40 -4.81
N GLU A 266 -4.85 -5.92 -4.57
CA GLU A 266 -5.45 -4.83 -5.33
C GLU A 266 -4.60 -3.56 -5.25
N PRO A 267 -4.20 -2.98 -6.39
CA PRO A 267 -3.48 -1.72 -6.43
C PRO A 267 -4.35 -0.57 -5.91
N LYS A 268 -3.73 0.51 -5.43
CA LYS A 268 -4.48 1.74 -5.10
C LYS A 268 -5.09 2.34 -6.38
N PRO A 269 -6.23 3.03 -6.31
CA PRO A 269 -6.88 3.62 -7.48
C PRO A 269 -6.02 4.62 -8.28
N SER A 270 -4.99 5.18 -7.65
CA SER A 270 -4.03 6.08 -8.29
C SER A 270 -2.89 5.35 -9.02
N VAL A 271 -2.85 4.02 -9.00
CA VAL A 271 -1.78 3.24 -9.64
C VAL A 271 -2.17 2.89 -11.08
N TRP A 272 -1.36 3.32 -12.01
CA TRP A 272 -1.48 3.03 -13.43
C TRP A 272 -0.31 2.18 -13.90
N PHE A 273 -0.57 1.23 -14.77
CA PHE A 273 0.45 0.42 -15.41
C PHE A 273 0.66 0.88 -16.85
N GLU A 274 1.90 0.85 -17.30
CA GLU A 274 2.26 1.24 -18.66
C GLU A 274 2.44 -0.02 -19.51
N PRO A 275 1.56 -0.25 -20.47
CA PRO A 275 1.75 -1.34 -21.43
C PRO A 275 3.08 -1.20 -22.17
N PRO A 276 3.68 -2.32 -22.65
CA PRO A 276 4.90 -2.25 -23.42
C PRO A 276 4.69 -1.45 -24.72
N THR A 277 5.65 -0.58 -25.03
CA THR A 277 5.59 0.28 -26.23
C THR A 277 5.56 -0.51 -27.54
N ARG A 278 6.09 -1.73 -27.54
CA ARG A 278 6.08 -2.63 -28.69
C ARG A 278 5.55 -3.99 -28.28
N ARG A 279 4.50 -4.45 -28.97
CA ARG A 279 3.99 -5.80 -28.81
C ARG A 279 4.94 -6.82 -29.45
N LEU A 280 5.16 -7.93 -28.75
CA LEU A 280 5.90 -9.08 -29.27
C LEU A 280 4.92 -10.05 -29.95
N SER A 281 5.38 -10.86 -30.91
CA SER A 281 4.66 -12.08 -31.31
C SER A 281 4.77 -13.12 -30.21
N ASP A 282 3.94 -14.17 -30.25
CA ASP A 282 3.99 -15.25 -29.25
C ASP A 282 5.34 -15.99 -29.27
N ASP A 283 5.89 -16.20 -30.45
CA ASP A 283 7.25 -16.79 -30.59
C ASP A 283 8.32 -15.89 -29.98
N ALA A 284 8.25 -14.58 -30.21
CA ALA A 284 9.21 -13.63 -29.64
C ALA A 284 9.05 -13.50 -28.11
N PHE A 285 7.83 -13.62 -27.60
CA PHE A 285 7.56 -13.62 -26.16
C PHE A 285 8.09 -14.92 -25.52
N ALA A 286 7.86 -16.09 -26.14
CA ALA A 286 8.40 -17.39 -25.70
C ALA A 286 9.95 -17.36 -25.67
N ALA A 287 10.59 -16.84 -26.72
CA ALA A 287 12.04 -16.68 -26.75
C ALA A 287 12.54 -15.79 -25.59
N ARG A 288 11.83 -14.70 -25.30
CA ARG A 288 12.18 -13.83 -24.16
C ARG A 288 12.01 -14.50 -22.81
N LEU A 289 10.99 -15.36 -22.62
CA LEU A 289 10.84 -16.15 -21.39
C LEU A 289 12.00 -17.12 -21.19
N ALA A 290 12.60 -17.64 -22.27
CA ALA A 290 13.77 -18.50 -22.22
C ALA A 290 15.06 -17.72 -21.90
N ASP A 291 15.27 -16.56 -22.51
CA ASP A 291 16.58 -15.88 -22.56
C ASP A 291 16.70 -14.70 -21.58
N ALA A 292 15.61 -14.14 -21.09
CA ALA A 292 15.61 -12.96 -20.22
C ALA A 292 15.04 -13.23 -18.83
N SER A 293 15.48 -12.45 -17.84
CA SER A 293 14.82 -12.44 -16.54
C SER A 293 13.47 -11.74 -16.64
N LEU A 294 12.47 -12.33 -15.99
CA LEU A 294 11.15 -11.72 -15.81
C LEU A 294 11.12 -10.92 -14.50
N LEU A 295 10.70 -9.68 -14.55
CA LEU A 295 10.59 -8.77 -13.40
C LEU A 295 9.14 -8.39 -13.16
N ALA A 296 8.72 -8.30 -11.91
CA ALA A 296 7.47 -7.62 -11.56
C ALA A 296 7.66 -6.10 -11.69
N ASP A 297 6.70 -5.39 -12.29
CA ASP A 297 6.67 -3.93 -12.21
C ASP A 297 6.70 -3.47 -10.75
N ARG A 298 7.31 -2.33 -10.46
CA ARG A 298 7.41 -1.80 -9.09
C ARG A 298 6.05 -1.63 -8.41
N ARG A 299 5.00 -1.36 -9.18
CA ARG A 299 3.60 -1.18 -8.76
C ARG A 299 2.87 -2.50 -8.53
N THR A 300 3.35 -3.59 -9.14
CA THR A 300 2.69 -4.91 -9.08
C THR A 300 2.71 -5.47 -7.67
N ARG A 301 1.55 -5.90 -7.22
CA ARG A 301 1.33 -6.58 -5.94
C ARG A 301 1.03 -8.06 -6.18
N MET A 302 1.71 -8.92 -5.46
CA MET A 302 1.55 -10.37 -5.59
C MET A 302 1.45 -11.04 -4.23
N ALA A 303 0.64 -12.09 -4.15
CA ALA A 303 0.55 -12.97 -2.99
C ALA A 303 0.21 -14.38 -3.43
N TYR A 304 0.41 -15.36 -2.56
CA TYR A 304 -0.07 -16.72 -2.79
C TYR A 304 -0.51 -17.42 -1.51
N ARG A 305 -1.44 -18.36 -1.65
CA ARG A 305 -1.86 -19.22 -0.56
C ARG A 305 -2.22 -20.62 -1.12
N GLY A 306 -1.55 -21.65 -0.63
CA GLY A 306 -1.76 -23.03 -1.14
C GLY A 306 -1.45 -23.14 -2.64
N ASN A 307 -2.49 -23.41 -3.44
CA ASN A 307 -2.43 -23.48 -4.91
C ASN A 307 -3.08 -22.25 -5.60
N ARG A 308 -3.34 -21.20 -4.87
CA ARG A 308 -3.82 -19.92 -5.45
C ARG A 308 -2.70 -18.90 -5.47
N PHE A 309 -2.64 -18.15 -6.55
CA PHE A 309 -1.76 -17.02 -6.77
C PHE A 309 -2.61 -15.79 -7.05
N PHE A 310 -2.22 -14.67 -6.51
CA PHE A 310 -2.95 -13.41 -6.64
C PHE A 310 -1.99 -12.34 -7.15
N ILE A 311 -2.47 -11.54 -8.09
CA ILE A 311 -1.73 -10.43 -8.67
C ILE A 311 -2.68 -9.28 -9.01
N ASN A 312 -2.41 -8.10 -8.51
CA ASN A 312 -3.15 -6.87 -8.82
C ASN A 312 -4.68 -7.00 -8.76
N GLY A 313 -5.20 -7.74 -7.78
CA GLY A 313 -6.64 -7.97 -7.60
C GLY A 313 -7.21 -9.14 -8.38
N GLU A 314 -6.40 -9.82 -9.18
CA GLU A 314 -6.82 -11.05 -9.89
C GLU A 314 -6.36 -12.30 -9.14
N ASP A 315 -7.04 -13.43 -9.37
CA ASP A 315 -6.64 -14.72 -8.82
C ASP A 315 -6.48 -15.79 -9.90
N LEU A 316 -5.45 -16.61 -9.71
CA LEU A 316 -5.09 -17.73 -10.58
C LEU A 316 -4.92 -19.01 -9.77
N ARG A 317 -5.50 -20.11 -10.21
CA ARG A 317 -5.20 -21.44 -9.66
C ARG A 317 -3.92 -21.98 -10.28
N LEU A 318 -3.00 -22.40 -9.41
CA LEU A 318 -1.73 -22.99 -9.83
C LEU A 318 -1.85 -24.51 -9.90
N GLU A 319 -1.68 -25.08 -11.08
CA GLU A 319 -1.66 -26.52 -11.31
C GLU A 319 -0.26 -26.97 -11.78
N GLY A 320 0.14 -28.18 -11.39
CA GLY A 320 1.38 -28.81 -11.85
C GLY A 320 2.69 -28.11 -11.46
N GLY A 321 3.71 -28.25 -12.30
CA GLY A 321 5.09 -27.79 -12.08
C GLY A 321 5.30 -26.28 -12.00
N LEU A 322 4.29 -25.49 -12.35
CA LEU A 322 4.36 -24.04 -12.42
C LEU A 322 4.16 -23.34 -11.06
N ARG A 323 3.74 -24.12 -10.05
CA ARG A 323 3.53 -23.60 -8.70
C ARG A 323 4.81 -23.05 -8.07
N ALA A 324 5.92 -23.75 -8.19
CA ALA A 324 7.19 -23.34 -7.59
C ALA A 324 7.77 -22.07 -8.23
N PRO A 325 7.86 -21.93 -9.56
CA PRO A 325 8.32 -20.71 -10.20
C PRO A 325 7.48 -19.48 -9.86
N LEU A 326 6.15 -19.56 -9.88
CA LEU A 326 5.31 -18.41 -9.60
C LEU A 326 5.33 -18.00 -8.12
N LYS A 327 5.42 -18.95 -7.18
CA LYS A 327 5.66 -18.61 -5.77
C LYS A 327 7.00 -17.91 -5.58
N ARG A 328 8.05 -18.43 -6.22
CA ARG A 328 9.35 -17.76 -6.24
C ARG A 328 9.27 -16.37 -6.84
N PHE A 329 8.47 -16.19 -7.90
CA PHE A 329 8.25 -14.88 -8.51
C PHE A 329 7.61 -13.89 -7.52
N ALA A 330 6.62 -14.30 -6.75
CA ALA A 330 6.05 -13.45 -5.71
C ALA A 330 7.08 -13.12 -4.61
N ASP A 331 7.87 -14.12 -4.18
CA ASP A 331 8.85 -13.94 -3.11
C ASP A 331 10.05 -13.06 -3.53
N GLU A 332 10.58 -13.25 -4.74
CA GLU A 332 11.78 -12.58 -5.23
C GLU A 332 11.49 -11.39 -6.16
N ARG A 333 10.25 -11.25 -6.64
CA ARG A 333 9.80 -10.26 -7.65
C ARG A 333 10.57 -10.35 -8.97
N ARG A 334 11.31 -11.43 -9.13
CA ARG A 334 12.15 -11.71 -10.30
C ARG A 334 12.22 -13.22 -10.52
N LEU A 335 12.17 -13.62 -11.77
CA LEU A 335 12.55 -14.97 -12.20
C LEU A 335 13.79 -14.90 -13.10
N PRO A 336 14.74 -15.84 -12.95
CA PRO A 336 15.89 -15.92 -13.84
C PRO A 336 15.45 -16.37 -15.24
N PRO A 337 16.32 -16.21 -16.26
CA PRO A 337 16.08 -16.76 -17.59
C PRO A 337 15.74 -18.23 -17.52
N GLY A 338 14.83 -18.69 -18.35
CA GLY A 338 14.44 -20.09 -18.47
C GLY A 338 13.56 -20.63 -17.35
N ALA A 339 13.28 -19.88 -16.29
CA ALA A 339 12.45 -20.36 -15.17
C ALA A 339 11.02 -20.75 -15.59
N LEU A 340 10.54 -20.27 -16.72
CA LEU A 340 9.21 -20.52 -17.31
C LEU A 340 9.30 -20.94 -18.78
N ALA A 341 10.49 -21.35 -19.25
CA ALA A 341 10.70 -21.76 -20.64
C ALA A 341 9.87 -23.01 -21.05
N ASP A 342 9.55 -23.87 -20.07
CA ASP A 342 8.73 -25.06 -20.29
C ASP A 342 7.22 -24.76 -20.34
N ALA A 343 6.79 -23.50 -20.27
CA ALA A 343 5.39 -23.14 -20.48
C ALA A 343 5.06 -23.24 -21.98
N PRO A 344 4.27 -24.25 -22.42
CA PRO A 344 3.94 -24.36 -23.85
C PRO A 344 3.25 -23.09 -24.33
N VAL A 345 3.56 -22.67 -25.55
CA VAL A 345 2.78 -21.63 -26.26
C VAL A 345 1.31 -22.06 -26.25
N ASP A 346 0.40 -21.15 -26.02
CA ASP A 346 -1.05 -21.38 -25.84
C ASP A 346 -1.47 -22.12 -24.56
N SER A 347 -0.54 -22.47 -23.69
CA SER A 347 -0.93 -22.96 -22.35
C SER A 347 -1.61 -21.85 -21.54
N PRO A 348 -2.50 -22.20 -20.59
CA PRO A 348 -3.14 -21.19 -19.72
C PRO A 348 -2.13 -20.29 -19.00
N LEU A 349 -0.96 -20.84 -18.64
CA LEU A 349 0.08 -20.01 -18.02
C LEU A 349 0.72 -19.06 -19.03
N PHE A 350 1.07 -19.52 -20.23
CA PHE A 350 1.65 -18.69 -21.27
C PHE A 350 0.71 -17.51 -21.56
N CYS A 351 -0.58 -17.79 -21.78
CA CYS A 351 -1.60 -16.77 -22.01
C CYS A 351 -1.71 -15.79 -20.84
N THR A 352 -1.63 -16.28 -19.59
CA THR A 352 -1.67 -15.45 -18.38
C THR A 352 -0.44 -14.53 -18.28
N LEU A 353 0.78 -15.08 -18.46
CA LEU A 353 2.00 -14.26 -18.45
C LEU A 353 2.01 -13.23 -19.57
N ARG A 354 1.48 -13.63 -20.74
CA ARG A 354 1.32 -12.72 -21.86
C ARG A 354 0.38 -11.57 -21.52
N ALA A 355 -0.79 -11.85 -20.94
CA ALA A 355 -1.73 -10.83 -20.49
C ALA A 355 -1.13 -9.90 -19.43
N TRP A 356 -0.38 -10.44 -18.48
CA TRP A 356 0.32 -9.62 -17.48
C TRP A 356 1.39 -8.72 -18.09
N TRP A 357 2.11 -9.23 -19.10
CA TRP A 357 3.08 -8.43 -19.82
C TRP A 357 2.41 -7.34 -20.67
N ASP A 358 1.36 -7.69 -21.41
CA ASP A 358 0.58 -6.73 -22.20
C ASP A 358 -0.08 -5.64 -21.33
N SER A 359 -0.38 -5.94 -20.07
CA SER A 359 -0.90 -5.01 -19.07
C SER A 359 0.20 -4.19 -18.35
N GLY A 360 1.48 -4.45 -18.64
CA GLY A 360 2.59 -3.77 -17.97
C GLY A 360 2.84 -4.22 -16.52
N TRP A 361 2.24 -5.34 -16.08
CA TRP A 361 2.43 -5.85 -14.72
C TRP A 361 3.77 -6.54 -14.51
N ILE A 362 4.33 -7.06 -15.60
CA ILE A 362 5.62 -7.71 -15.64
C ILE A 362 6.43 -7.21 -16.82
N HIS A 363 7.76 -7.26 -16.70
CA HIS A 363 8.70 -6.80 -17.71
C HIS A 363 9.83 -7.78 -17.89
N PHE A 364 10.44 -7.80 -19.06
CA PHE A 364 11.73 -8.44 -19.25
C PHE A 364 12.85 -7.50 -18.81
N ALA A 365 13.82 -8.03 -18.06
CA ALA A 365 15.00 -7.24 -17.69
C ALA A 365 15.72 -6.74 -18.94
N PRO A 366 16.29 -5.51 -18.89
CA PRO A 366 17.23 -5.07 -19.91
C PRO A 366 18.36 -6.09 -20.08
N ALA A 367 18.89 -6.23 -21.31
CA ALA A 367 19.93 -7.20 -21.63
C ALA A 367 21.19 -7.09 -20.75
N ASP A 368 21.49 -5.89 -20.22
CA ASP A 368 22.67 -5.58 -19.42
C ASP A 368 22.39 -5.35 -17.92
N ALA A 369 21.20 -5.70 -17.42
CA ALA A 369 20.88 -5.48 -16.01
C ALA A 369 21.72 -6.41 -15.11
N PRO A 370 22.63 -5.90 -14.25
CA PRO A 370 23.39 -6.74 -13.33
C PRO A 370 22.44 -7.48 -12.39
N ALA A 371 22.76 -8.75 -12.11
CA ALA A 371 22.03 -9.49 -11.09
C ALA A 371 22.15 -8.72 -9.76
N PRO A 372 21.04 -8.39 -9.07
CA PRO A 372 21.13 -7.75 -7.77
C PRO A 372 21.95 -8.65 -6.84
N GLY A 373 23.01 -8.07 -6.24
CA GLY A 373 23.88 -8.77 -5.31
C GLY A 373 23.02 -9.42 -4.21
N ARG A 374 23.19 -10.71 -3.99
CA ARG A 374 22.57 -11.41 -2.85
C ARG A 374 22.96 -10.67 -1.58
N ALA A 375 22.04 -9.90 -1.00
CA ALA A 375 22.18 -9.44 0.37
C ALA A 375 22.37 -10.69 1.23
N ARG A 376 23.58 -10.89 1.76
CA ARG A 376 23.84 -11.96 2.73
C ARG A 376 22.82 -11.79 3.85
N ARG A 377 21.95 -12.78 4.03
CA ARG A 377 21.14 -12.90 5.24
C ARG A 377 22.12 -13.13 6.38
N SER A 378 22.54 -12.06 7.02
CA SER A 378 23.10 -12.18 8.37
C SER A 378 21.90 -12.47 9.27
N ALA A 379 21.80 -13.72 9.67
CA ALA A 379 20.88 -14.12 10.71
C ALA A 379 21.27 -13.43 12.02
N PRO A 380 20.28 -13.03 12.84
CA PRO A 380 20.51 -12.52 14.19
C PRO A 380 20.91 -13.62 15.15
#